data_f9c87f30d9e8647209327cd282d50cff
#
_entry.id   f9c87f30d9e8647209327cd282d50cff
#
_cell.length_a   1.000
_cell.length_b   1.000
_cell.length_c   1.000
_cell.angle_alpha   90.00
_cell.angle_beta   90.00
_cell.angle_gamma   90.00
#
_symmetry.space_group_name_H-M   'P 1'
#
loop_
_entity.id
_entity.type
_entity.pdbx_description
1 polymer ?
#
loop_
_entity_poly.entity_id
_entity_poly.type
_entity_poly.pdbx_seq_one_letter_code
_entity_poly.pdbx_strand_id
1 'polypeptide(L)'
;QHPVNSDLLNQASHDFGLNAEQADALIYIADGGDISAVVGRAGTGKSYMMRAAKHCWEASGYRVLGMAVSGIAAKGLEASSGITSSTLYSIKMQLAFGKLEIGDTDILVMDEAGMTDLHDFALIVDTVRCAGAKLVIVGDPAQLQPVGIGAPFRAITERIGFTELNHIQRQVSPGD
;
A
#
# COMPACT_ATOMS: atom_id res chain seq x y z
N GLN A 1 -16.74 2.75 0.20
CA GLN A 1 -16.12 2.73 -1.15
C GLN A 1 -15.36 4.04 -1.38
N HIS A 2 -14.19 3.96 -1.99
CA HIS A 2 -13.29 5.09 -2.25
C HIS A 2 -13.12 5.26 -3.77
N PRO A 3 -14.14 5.76 -4.47
CA PRO A 3 -14.12 5.81 -5.93
C PRO A 3 -13.04 6.76 -6.45
N VAL A 4 -12.35 6.32 -7.48
CA VAL A 4 -11.40 7.12 -8.27
C VAL A 4 -11.85 7.09 -9.72
N ASN A 5 -11.82 8.24 -10.38
CA ASN A 5 -12.21 8.33 -11.78
C ASN A 5 -11.26 7.49 -12.66
N SER A 6 -11.84 6.66 -13.54
CA SER A 6 -11.08 5.79 -14.44
C SER A 6 -10.22 6.58 -15.44
N ASP A 7 -10.66 7.75 -15.88
CA ASP A 7 -9.86 8.60 -16.76
C ASP A 7 -8.61 9.12 -16.05
N LEU A 8 -8.74 9.46 -14.76
CA LEU A 8 -7.61 9.86 -13.93
C LEU A 8 -6.60 8.72 -13.74
N LEU A 9 -7.07 7.48 -13.54
CA LEU A 9 -6.21 6.31 -13.43
C LEU A 9 -5.46 6.04 -14.73
N ASN A 10 -6.14 6.14 -15.87
CA ASN A 10 -5.54 5.95 -17.18
C ASN A 10 -4.51 7.05 -17.49
N GLN A 11 -4.86 8.30 -17.20
CA GLN A 11 -3.95 9.43 -17.38
C GLN A 11 -2.70 9.30 -16.49
N ALA A 12 -2.87 8.95 -15.23
CA ALA A 12 -1.76 8.73 -14.31
C ALA A 12 -0.87 7.55 -14.76
N SER A 13 -1.45 6.46 -15.24
CA SER A 13 -0.69 5.34 -15.79
C SER A 13 0.21 5.76 -16.94
N HIS A 14 -0.28 6.62 -17.82
CA HIS A 14 0.50 7.17 -18.92
C HIS A 14 1.55 8.17 -18.43
N ASP A 15 1.18 9.13 -17.58
CA ASP A 15 2.08 10.22 -17.13
C ASP A 15 3.24 9.69 -16.27
N PHE A 16 2.98 8.66 -15.47
CA PHE A 16 4.01 7.97 -14.69
C PHE A 16 4.75 6.87 -15.48
N GLY A 17 4.38 6.63 -16.72
CA GLY A 17 5.04 5.62 -17.57
C GLY A 17 4.93 4.20 -16.99
N LEU A 18 3.79 3.84 -16.41
CA LEU A 18 3.56 2.52 -15.85
C LEU A 18 3.51 1.47 -16.96
N ASN A 19 4.11 0.29 -16.72
CA ASN A 19 3.89 -0.85 -17.60
C ASN A 19 2.48 -1.42 -17.40
N ALA A 20 2.06 -2.35 -18.27
CA ALA A 20 0.71 -2.91 -18.24
C ALA A 20 0.38 -3.55 -16.87
N GLU A 21 1.31 -4.29 -16.28
CA GLU A 21 1.15 -4.96 -14.99
C GLU A 21 0.98 -3.94 -13.85
N GLN A 22 1.76 -2.86 -13.85
CA GLN A 22 1.64 -1.77 -12.88
C GLN A 22 0.34 -0.99 -13.06
N ALA A 23 -0.09 -0.74 -14.28
CA ALA A 23 -1.36 -0.08 -14.58
C ALA A 23 -2.56 -0.91 -14.10
N ASP A 24 -2.54 -2.22 -14.35
CA ASP A 24 -3.57 -3.14 -13.86
C ASP A 24 -3.61 -3.19 -12.34
N ALA A 25 -2.44 -3.21 -11.69
CA ALA A 25 -2.33 -3.17 -10.23
C ALA A 25 -2.86 -1.85 -9.66
N LEU A 26 -2.57 -0.72 -10.29
CA LEU A 26 -3.10 0.59 -9.90
C LEU A 26 -4.64 0.59 -9.94
N ILE A 27 -5.23 0.11 -11.03
CA ILE A 27 -6.69 0.00 -11.16
C ILE A 27 -7.26 -0.92 -10.07
N TYR A 28 -6.63 -2.08 -9.86
CA TYR A 28 -7.07 -3.04 -8.84
C TYR A 28 -7.11 -2.45 -7.44
N ILE A 29 -6.07 -1.72 -7.01
CA ILE A 29 -6.04 -1.12 -5.67
C ILE A 29 -6.93 0.13 -5.56
N ALA A 30 -7.18 0.82 -6.66
CA ALA A 30 -8.07 1.98 -6.67
C ALA A 30 -9.56 1.57 -6.63
N ASP A 31 -9.95 0.60 -7.47
CA ASP A 31 -11.34 0.12 -7.57
C ASP A 31 -11.67 -1.00 -6.58
N GLY A 32 -10.66 -1.65 -6.02
CA GLY A 32 -10.82 -2.72 -5.04
C GLY A 32 -11.59 -2.27 -3.80
N GLY A 33 -12.07 -3.24 -3.01
CA GLY A 33 -12.80 -2.99 -1.77
C GLY A 33 -12.00 -2.17 -0.75
N ASP A 34 -12.52 -2.09 0.45
CA ASP A 34 -11.91 -1.30 1.52
C ASP A 34 -10.54 -1.84 1.98
N ILE A 35 -10.23 -3.09 1.63
CA ILE A 35 -8.91 -3.70 1.83
C ILE A 35 -8.44 -4.31 0.52
N SER A 36 -7.27 -3.91 0.04
CA SER A 36 -6.64 -4.44 -1.17
C SER A 36 -5.18 -4.81 -0.89
N ALA A 37 -4.65 -5.79 -1.59
CA ALA A 37 -3.27 -6.23 -1.43
C ALA A 37 -2.50 -6.20 -2.75
N VAL A 38 -1.26 -5.74 -2.69
CA VAL A 38 -0.29 -5.76 -3.78
C VAL A 38 0.91 -6.60 -3.35
N VAL A 39 1.23 -7.58 -4.16
CA VAL A 39 2.38 -8.46 -3.93
C VAL A 39 3.38 -8.28 -5.07
N GLY A 40 4.64 -8.10 -4.74
CA GLY A 40 5.70 -7.98 -5.73
C GLY A 40 7.07 -8.02 -5.11
N ARG A 41 8.02 -8.62 -5.81
CA ARG A 41 9.43 -8.68 -5.37
C ARG A 41 10.09 -7.30 -5.42
N ALA A 42 11.23 -7.19 -4.77
CA ALA A 42 12.07 -6.01 -4.91
C ALA A 42 12.39 -5.74 -6.39
N GLY A 43 12.35 -4.48 -6.81
CA GLY A 43 12.62 -4.07 -8.18
C GLY A 43 11.46 -4.22 -9.17
N THR A 44 10.27 -4.63 -8.75
CA THR A 44 9.08 -4.71 -9.62
C THR A 44 8.34 -3.37 -9.76
N GLY A 45 8.85 -2.31 -9.15
CA GLY A 45 8.27 -0.98 -9.28
C GLY A 45 7.02 -0.73 -8.43
N LYS A 46 6.83 -1.48 -7.34
CA LYS A 46 5.72 -1.25 -6.38
C LYS A 46 5.64 0.19 -5.90
N SER A 47 6.77 0.73 -5.44
CA SER A 47 6.83 2.10 -4.93
C SER A 47 6.52 3.14 -5.99
N TYR A 48 6.94 2.88 -7.22
CA TYR A 48 6.67 3.77 -8.34
C TYR A 48 5.19 3.77 -8.72
N MET A 49 4.58 2.60 -8.74
CA MET A 49 3.13 2.45 -8.92
C MET A 49 2.37 3.12 -7.77
N MET A 50 2.87 3.04 -6.53
CA MET A 50 2.27 3.71 -5.38
C MET A 50 2.35 5.25 -5.48
N ARG A 51 3.33 5.83 -6.18
CA ARG A 51 3.33 7.27 -6.51
C ARG A 51 2.13 7.65 -7.36
N ALA A 52 1.85 6.88 -8.40
CA ALA A 52 0.70 7.09 -9.25
C ALA A 52 -0.61 6.94 -8.47
N ALA A 53 -0.70 5.93 -7.62
CA ALA A 53 -1.85 5.71 -6.75
C ALA A 53 -2.09 6.90 -5.80
N LYS A 54 -1.04 7.37 -5.12
CA LYS A 54 -1.11 8.56 -4.26
C LYS A 54 -1.63 9.77 -5.03
N HIS A 55 -1.09 10.02 -6.21
CA HIS A 55 -1.53 11.14 -7.06
C HIS A 55 -3.03 11.06 -7.36
N CYS A 56 -3.53 9.89 -7.75
CA CYS A 56 -4.93 9.68 -8.05
C CYS A 56 -5.82 9.86 -6.82
N TRP A 57 -5.43 9.33 -5.68
CA TRP A 57 -6.20 9.44 -4.44
C TRP A 57 -6.26 10.87 -3.94
N GLU A 58 -5.14 11.58 -3.91
CA GLU A 58 -5.10 12.98 -3.47
C GLU A 58 -5.89 13.90 -4.43
N ALA A 59 -5.79 13.67 -5.75
CA ALA A 59 -6.61 14.38 -6.73
C ALA A 59 -8.11 14.09 -6.59
N SER A 60 -8.47 12.97 -5.97
CA SER A 60 -9.85 12.58 -5.67
C SER A 60 -10.31 13.02 -4.27
N GLY A 61 -9.49 13.76 -3.53
CA GLY A 61 -9.82 14.33 -2.22
C GLY A 61 -9.50 13.44 -1.02
N TYR A 62 -8.74 12.35 -1.21
CA TYR A 62 -8.34 11.47 -0.11
C TYR A 62 -6.99 11.89 0.50
N ARG A 63 -6.85 11.64 1.80
CA ARG A 63 -5.57 11.73 2.50
C ARG A 63 -4.90 10.36 2.51
N VAL A 64 -3.62 10.31 2.11
CA VAL A 64 -2.86 9.05 2.06
C VAL A 64 -1.81 9.04 3.16
N LEU A 65 -1.81 8.01 3.99
CA LEU A 65 -0.88 7.80 5.09
C LEU A 65 -0.18 6.45 4.93
N GLY A 66 1.15 6.46 5.04
CA GLY A 66 1.97 5.26 4.97
C GLY A 66 2.38 4.76 6.36
N MET A 67 2.53 3.45 6.49
CA MET A 67 3.08 2.82 7.68
C MET A 67 3.96 1.63 7.33
N ALA A 68 4.98 1.42 8.13
CA ALA A 68 5.87 0.28 8.03
C ALA A 68 6.34 -0.16 9.43
N VAL A 69 6.88 -1.38 9.54
CA VAL A 69 7.27 -1.96 10.84
C VAL A 69 8.47 -1.22 11.45
N SER A 70 9.40 -0.76 10.63
CA SER A 70 10.62 -0.08 11.09
C SER A 70 10.70 1.36 10.59
N GLY A 71 11.49 2.19 11.29
CA GLY A 71 11.75 3.57 10.87
C GLY A 71 12.46 3.66 9.53
N ILE A 72 13.37 2.73 9.23
CA ILE A 72 14.07 2.66 7.94
C ILE A 72 13.09 2.33 6.82
N ALA A 73 12.21 1.36 7.03
CA ALA A 73 11.18 0.99 6.06
C ALA A 73 10.17 2.13 5.82
N ALA A 74 9.75 2.83 6.87
CA ALA A 74 8.86 3.98 6.77
C ALA A 74 9.51 5.12 5.95
N LYS A 75 10.76 5.46 6.22
CA LYS A 75 11.53 6.44 5.44
C LYS A 75 11.71 6.00 3.99
N GLY A 76 11.95 4.72 3.75
CA GLY A 76 12.06 4.15 2.41
C GLY A 76 10.75 4.26 1.63
N LEU A 77 9.63 3.97 2.26
CA LEU A 77 8.29 4.12 1.67
C LEU A 77 8.03 5.59 1.30
N GLU A 78 8.30 6.51 2.21
CA GLU A 78 8.12 7.95 1.96
C GLU A 78 9.03 8.45 0.82
N ALA A 79 10.31 8.10 0.83
CA ALA A 79 11.26 8.51 -0.19
C ALA A 79 10.89 7.97 -1.58
N SER A 80 10.42 6.72 -1.68
CA SER A 80 10.15 6.06 -2.96
C SER A 80 8.76 6.35 -3.51
N SER A 81 7.75 6.49 -2.65
CA SER A 81 6.35 6.72 -3.06
C SER A 81 5.85 8.15 -2.88
N GLY A 82 6.55 8.96 -2.10
CA GLY A 82 6.09 10.28 -1.70
C GLY A 82 4.96 10.28 -0.67
N ILE A 83 4.54 9.10 -0.17
CA ILE A 83 3.50 8.97 0.85
C ILE A 83 4.11 9.29 2.21
N THR A 84 3.56 10.29 2.91
CA THR A 84 3.94 10.60 4.29
C THR A 84 3.80 9.36 5.16
N SER A 85 4.89 8.87 5.71
CA SER A 85 4.95 7.56 6.34
C SER A 85 5.54 7.62 7.74
N SER A 86 5.02 6.77 8.63
CA SER A 86 5.47 6.60 10.00
C SER A 86 5.62 5.12 10.32
N THR A 87 6.25 4.80 11.45
CA THR A 87 6.24 3.42 11.94
C THR A 87 4.84 3.04 12.41
N LEU A 88 4.52 1.76 12.30
CA LEU A 88 3.28 1.20 12.84
C LEU A 88 3.11 1.53 14.34
N TYR A 89 4.21 1.43 15.10
CA TYR A 89 4.21 1.82 16.52
C TYR A 89 3.80 3.29 16.70
N SER A 90 4.37 4.21 15.92
CA SER A 90 4.00 5.63 15.97
C SER A 90 2.53 5.87 15.65
N ILE A 91 2.01 5.22 14.63
CA ILE A 91 0.58 5.30 14.26
C ILE A 91 -0.30 4.81 15.40
N LYS A 92 0.01 3.67 16.00
CA LYS A 92 -0.73 3.13 17.14
C LYS A 92 -0.76 4.10 18.33
N MET A 93 0.39 4.69 18.65
CA MET A 93 0.49 5.66 19.75
C MET A 93 -0.30 6.93 19.47
N GLN A 94 -0.24 7.45 18.25
CA GLN A 94 -1.00 8.63 17.84
C GLN A 94 -2.52 8.38 17.92
N LEU A 95 -2.97 7.21 17.49
CA LEU A 95 -4.37 6.79 17.61
C LEU A 95 -4.79 6.68 19.08
N ALA A 96 -3.98 6.01 19.91
CA ALA A 96 -4.27 5.81 21.33
C ALA A 96 -4.36 7.13 22.12
N PHE A 97 -3.54 8.12 21.76
CA PHE A 97 -3.53 9.44 22.41
C PHE A 97 -4.46 10.47 21.74
N GLY A 98 -5.26 10.06 20.75
CA GLY A 98 -6.17 10.97 20.04
C GLY A 98 -5.47 12.06 19.22
N LYS A 99 -4.19 11.85 18.87
CA LYS A 99 -3.40 12.77 18.03
C LYS A 99 -3.56 12.51 16.53
N LEU A 100 -4.07 11.36 16.19
CA LEU A 100 -4.42 10.96 14.83
C LEU A 100 -5.82 10.40 14.84
N GLU A 101 -6.66 10.94 13.98
CA GLU A 101 -7.98 10.41 13.69
C GLU A 101 -8.01 9.88 12.26
N ILE A 102 -8.58 8.70 12.08
CA ILE A 102 -8.80 8.08 10.78
C ILE A 102 -10.27 8.16 10.43
N GLY A 103 -10.57 8.60 9.24
CA GLY A 103 -11.93 8.74 8.73
C GLY A 103 -12.13 8.11 7.35
N ASP A 104 -13.30 8.28 6.80
CA ASP A 104 -13.73 7.69 5.53
C ASP A 104 -13.05 8.30 4.29
N THR A 105 -12.35 9.42 4.45
CA THR A 105 -11.52 10.04 3.40
C THR A 105 -10.05 9.66 3.49
N ASP A 106 -9.69 8.71 4.35
CA ASP A 106 -8.32 8.28 4.55
C ASP A 106 -8.01 6.96 3.82
N ILE A 107 -6.83 6.91 3.25
CA ILE A 107 -6.25 5.71 2.65
C ILE A 107 -4.94 5.41 3.35
N LEU A 108 -4.87 4.25 3.99
CA LEU A 108 -3.68 3.78 4.68
C LEU A 108 -2.93 2.79 3.79
N VAL A 109 -1.63 2.97 3.68
CA VAL A 109 -0.73 2.06 2.95
C VAL A 109 0.20 1.41 3.95
N MET A 110 0.12 0.10 4.09
CA MET A 110 0.98 -0.69 4.96
C MET A 110 2.02 -1.43 4.12
N ASP A 111 3.28 -1.02 4.23
CA ASP A 111 4.40 -1.72 3.58
C ASP A 111 4.99 -2.78 4.49
N GLU A 112 5.60 -3.80 3.90
CA GLU A 112 6.17 -4.95 4.60
C GLU A 112 5.17 -5.65 5.54
N ALA A 113 3.92 -5.75 5.11
CA ALA A 113 2.82 -6.26 5.92
C ALA A 113 3.07 -7.67 6.48
N GLY A 114 3.86 -8.49 5.79
CA GLY A 114 4.26 -9.81 6.26
C GLY A 114 5.17 -9.81 7.49
N MET A 115 5.77 -8.68 7.82
CA MET A 115 6.61 -8.49 9.02
C MET A 115 5.82 -7.98 10.22
N THR A 116 4.54 -7.68 10.04
CA THR A 116 3.65 -7.20 11.10
C THR A 116 3.09 -8.38 11.89
N ASP A 117 3.07 -8.27 13.22
CA ASP A 117 2.42 -9.30 14.03
C ASP A 117 0.89 -9.29 13.88
N LEU A 118 0.26 -10.42 14.23
CA LEU A 118 -1.18 -10.61 14.05
C LEU A 118 -2.00 -9.60 14.84
N HIS A 119 -1.58 -9.25 16.06
CA HIS A 119 -2.31 -8.32 16.93
C HIS A 119 -2.32 -6.93 16.35
N ASP A 120 -1.17 -6.43 15.94
CA ASP A 120 -1.02 -5.11 15.32
C ASP A 120 -1.74 -5.03 13.99
N PHE A 121 -1.67 -6.09 13.21
CA PHE A 121 -2.38 -6.18 11.93
C PHE A 121 -3.90 -6.10 12.12
N ALA A 122 -4.44 -6.87 13.07
CA ALA A 122 -5.86 -6.86 13.41
C ALA A 122 -6.32 -5.49 13.90
N LEU A 123 -5.51 -4.81 14.73
CA LEU A 123 -5.82 -3.46 15.21
C LEU A 123 -5.98 -2.47 14.05
N ILE A 124 -5.08 -2.50 13.08
CA ILE A 124 -5.16 -1.60 11.91
C ILE A 124 -6.37 -1.93 11.04
N VAL A 125 -6.63 -3.21 10.78
CA VAL A 125 -7.81 -3.64 10.01
C VAL A 125 -9.10 -3.17 10.69
N ASP A 126 -9.23 -3.34 11.99
CA ASP A 126 -10.40 -2.91 12.75
C ASP A 126 -10.55 -1.38 12.76
N THR A 127 -9.45 -0.65 12.91
CA THR A 127 -9.44 0.82 12.84
C THR A 127 -9.95 1.30 11.48
N VAL A 128 -9.43 0.74 10.40
CA VAL A 128 -9.84 1.09 9.03
C VAL A 128 -11.33 0.78 8.81
N ARG A 129 -11.78 -0.39 9.23
CA ARG A 129 -13.19 -0.79 9.07
C ARG A 129 -14.14 0.10 9.86
N CYS A 130 -13.82 0.40 11.11
CA CYS A 130 -14.65 1.27 11.96
C CYS A 130 -14.70 2.70 11.44
N ALA A 131 -13.62 3.19 10.86
CA ALA A 131 -13.53 4.53 10.29
C ALA A 131 -14.15 4.66 8.89
N GLY A 132 -14.44 3.55 8.23
CA GLY A 132 -14.84 3.55 6.81
C GLY A 132 -13.69 3.94 5.85
N ALA A 133 -12.45 3.86 6.32
CA ALA A 133 -11.24 4.13 5.55
C ALA A 133 -10.89 2.99 4.58
N LYS A 134 -9.85 3.18 3.80
CA LYS A 134 -9.28 2.15 2.92
C LYS A 134 -7.89 1.73 3.40
N LEU A 135 -7.60 0.44 3.28
CA LEU A 135 -6.27 -0.13 3.57
C LEU A 135 -5.71 -0.79 2.31
N VAL A 136 -4.50 -0.38 1.94
CA VAL A 136 -3.71 -1.04 0.89
C VAL A 136 -2.50 -1.70 1.54
N ILE A 137 -2.41 -3.00 1.36
CA ILE A 137 -1.36 -3.83 1.96
C ILE A 137 -0.34 -4.14 0.87
N VAL A 138 0.93 -3.86 1.15
CA VAL A 138 2.04 -4.12 0.23
C VAL A 138 2.97 -5.15 0.83
N GLY A 139 3.32 -6.17 0.07
CA GLY A 139 4.19 -7.24 0.55
C GLY A 139 5.02 -7.90 -0.54
N ASP A 140 5.90 -8.79 -0.12
CA ASP A 140 6.74 -9.62 -0.98
C ASP A 140 6.13 -11.02 -1.12
N PRO A 141 6.20 -11.68 -2.30
CA PRO A 141 5.73 -13.06 -2.50
C PRO A 141 6.33 -14.07 -1.51
N ALA A 142 7.57 -13.84 -1.05
CA ALA A 142 8.19 -14.68 -0.03
C ALA A 142 7.42 -14.70 1.30
N GLN A 143 6.65 -13.66 1.60
CA GLN A 143 5.80 -13.53 2.79
C GLN A 143 4.49 -14.34 2.68
N LEU A 144 4.18 -14.87 1.50
CA LEU A 144 3.03 -15.76 1.27
C LEU A 144 3.34 -17.24 1.50
N GLN A 145 4.58 -17.58 1.87
CA GLN A 145 4.98 -18.96 2.12
C GLN A 145 4.23 -19.57 3.32
N PRO A 146 3.93 -20.90 3.29
CA PRO A 146 3.10 -21.54 4.31
C PRO A 146 3.72 -21.58 5.72
N VAL A 147 5.02 -21.35 5.83
CA VAL A 147 5.77 -21.38 7.11
C VAL A 147 6.56 -20.09 7.26
N GLY A 148 6.38 -19.38 8.38
CA GLY A 148 7.19 -18.21 8.69
C GLY A 148 6.40 -16.98 9.16
N ILE A 149 7.05 -15.85 9.14
CA ILE A 149 6.61 -14.56 9.70
C ILE A 149 5.37 -13.99 8.98
N GLY A 150 5.11 -14.38 7.75
CA GLY A 150 4.06 -13.79 6.90
C GLY A 150 2.64 -14.34 7.08
N ALA A 151 2.35 -15.13 8.12
CA ALA A 151 1.05 -15.80 8.27
C ALA A 151 -0.18 -14.85 8.26
N PRO A 152 -0.17 -13.68 8.93
CA PRO A 152 -1.30 -12.76 8.87
C PRO A 152 -1.54 -12.19 7.46
N PHE A 153 -0.47 -11.82 6.76
CA PHE A 153 -0.53 -11.30 5.39
C PHE A 153 -1.07 -12.36 4.43
N ARG A 154 -0.59 -13.58 4.54
CA ARG A 154 -1.09 -14.71 3.76
C ARG A 154 -2.58 -14.98 4.01
N ALA A 155 -3.01 -15.05 5.26
CA ALA A 155 -4.40 -15.31 5.61
C ALA A 155 -5.36 -14.25 5.03
N ILE A 156 -4.94 -12.99 5.01
CA ILE A 156 -5.72 -11.90 4.40
C ILE A 156 -5.73 -12.02 2.88
N THR A 157 -4.60 -12.21 2.24
CA THR A 157 -4.53 -12.32 0.77
C THR A 157 -5.32 -13.52 0.24
N GLU A 158 -5.37 -14.61 0.98
CA GLU A 158 -6.23 -15.76 0.65
C GLU A 158 -7.73 -15.42 0.70
N ARG A 159 -8.12 -14.47 1.54
CA ARG A 159 -9.53 -14.06 1.70
C ARG A 159 -9.98 -12.99 0.73
N ILE A 160 -9.15 -11.97 0.53
CA ILE A 160 -9.52 -10.78 -0.27
C ILE A 160 -8.95 -10.82 -1.68
N GLY A 161 -8.05 -11.76 -1.97
CA GLY A 161 -7.24 -11.76 -3.20
C GLY A 161 -6.11 -10.73 -3.14
N PHE A 162 -5.32 -10.69 -4.20
CA PHE A 162 -4.23 -9.72 -4.36
C PHE A 162 -3.92 -9.52 -5.84
N THR A 163 -3.27 -8.40 -6.17
CA THR A 163 -2.62 -8.21 -7.46
C THR A 163 -1.11 -8.43 -7.32
N GLU A 164 -0.47 -8.98 -8.33
CA GLU A 164 0.93 -9.35 -8.28
C GLU A 164 1.74 -8.62 -9.35
N LEU A 165 2.91 -8.13 -8.96
CA LEU A 165 3.90 -7.53 -9.85
C LEU A 165 5.09 -8.49 -9.98
N ASN A 166 5.29 -9.05 -11.16
CA ASN A 166 6.31 -10.05 -11.45
C ASN A 166 7.47 -9.48 -12.29
N HIS A 167 7.19 -8.45 -13.09
CA HIS A 167 8.16 -7.92 -14.04
C HIS A 167 9.21 -7.06 -13.34
N ILE A 168 10.45 -7.56 -13.27
CA ILE A 168 11.59 -6.82 -12.70
C ILE A 168 11.98 -5.71 -13.68
N GLN A 169 11.87 -4.47 -13.23
CA GLN A 169 12.41 -3.33 -13.96
C GLN A 169 13.92 -3.27 -13.75
N ARG A 170 14.70 -3.44 -14.81
CA ARG A 170 16.14 -3.13 -14.76
C ARG A 170 16.27 -1.62 -14.57
N GLN A 171 16.86 -1.21 -13.47
CA GLN A 171 17.37 0.16 -13.36
C GLN A 171 18.44 0.31 -14.44
N VAL A 172 18.15 1.09 -15.47
CA VAL A 172 19.18 1.61 -16.35
C VAL A 172 19.91 2.66 -15.51
N SER A 173 21.09 2.31 -15.03
CA SER A 173 21.97 3.31 -14.42
C SER A 173 22.24 4.40 -15.44
N PRO A 174 22.07 5.69 -15.13
CA PRO A 174 22.47 6.75 -16.02
C PRO A 174 24.01 6.81 -15.98
N GLY A 175 24.64 6.26 -16.98
CA GLY A 175 26.09 6.34 -17.17
C GLY A 175 26.73 5.06 -17.72
N ASP A 176 26.51 4.79 -18.99
CA ASP A 176 27.47 4.18 -19.93
C ASP A 176 27.27 4.83 -21.30
#